data_d5ecbed5efe8d4e7d17fd2bb8149cd82
#
_entry.id   d5ecbed5efe8d4e7d17fd2bb8149cd82
#
_cell.length_a   1.000
_cell.length_b   1.000
_cell.length_c   1.000
_cell.angle_alpha   90.00
_cell.angle_beta   90.00
_cell.angle_gamma   90.00
#
_symmetry.space_group_name_H-M   'P 1'
#
loop_
_entity.id
_entity.type
_entity.pdbx_description
1 polymer ?
#
loop_
_entity_poly.entity_id
_entity_poly.type
_entity_poly.pdbx_seq_one_letter_code
_entity_poly.pdbx_strand_id
1 'polypeptide(L)'
;YTDGLCAHFLFVEMANNAAEAAVAAKKQLLDDMIRPVVEGLGFECWGIDYVSQGKHSMLRIYIESKDAGELSEVGEDGKERESGIELGDCEAVSXQLSAVLDVEDPISGDYTLEVSSPGMDRALYELAHYERFKGHHVALKLRMPFEGRRKFSGVLKGVEGSDVIVQVDTEEFLFPVEGIEKANIVPQFD
;
A
#
# COMPACT_ATOMS: atom_id res chain seq x y z
N TYR A 1 -9.46 -30.83 -32.58
CA TYR A 1 -8.90 -29.55 -33.03
C TYR A 1 -9.10 -28.40 -32.04
N THR A 2 -9.43 -28.68 -30.77
CA THR A 2 -9.66 -27.65 -29.76
C THR A 2 -8.61 -27.64 -28.65
N ASP A 3 -7.65 -28.58 -28.71
CA ASP A 3 -6.66 -28.73 -27.61
C ASP A 3 -5.58 -27.66 -27.59
N GLY A 4 -5.26 -27.07 -28.75
CA GLY A 4 -4.20 -26.07 -28.86
C GLY A 4 -4.53 -24.75 -28.16
N LEU A 5 -5.76 -24.28 -28.29
CA LEU A 5 -6.21 -23.02 -27.71
C LEU A 5 -6.29 -23.10 -26.19
N CYS A 6 -6.76 -24.25 -25.69
CA CYS A 6 -6.90 -24.46 -24.23
C CYS A 6 -5.52 -24.53 -23.56
N ALA A 7 -4.57 -25.21 -24.19
CA ALA A 7 -3.21 -25.34 -23.68
C ALA A 7 -2.49 -23.98 -23.66
N HIS A 8 -2.69 -23.16 -24.71
CA HIS A 8 -2.09 -21.83 -24.80
C HIS A 8 -2.67 -20.89 -23.74
N PHE A 9 -3.98 -20.94 -23.54
CA PHE A 9 -4.67 -20.12 -22.52
C PHE A 9 -4.19 -20.49 -21.11
N LEU A 10 -4.07 -21.78 -20.81
CA LEU A 10 -3.56 -22.28 -19.53
C LEU A 10 -2.11 -21.84 -19.31
N PHE A 11 -1.28 -21.89 -20.35
CA PHE A 11 0.13 -21.49 -20.28
C PHE A 11 0.26 -20.00 -19.96
N VAL A 12 -0.54 -19.14 -20.60
CA VAL A 12 -0.54 -17.70 -20.36
C VAL A 12 -1.00 -17.40 -18.92
N GLU A 13 -2.03 -18.10 -18.45
CA GLU A 13 -2.56 -17.92 -17.10
C GLU A 13 -1.53 -18.36 -16.05
N MET A 14 -0.84 -19.48 -16.27
CA MET A 14 0.23 -19.95 -15.40
C MET A 14 1.41 -18.98 -15.38
N ALA A 15 1.79 -18.42 -16.53
CA ALA A 15 2.86 -17.43 -16.63
C ALA A 15 2.52 -16.15 -15.89
N ASN A 16 1.28 -15.68 -15.99
CA ASN A 16 0.81 -14.50 -15.28
C ASN A 16 0.82 -14.72 -13.76
N ASN A 17 0.37 -15.90 -13.32
CA ASN A 17 0.38 -16.26 -11.89
C ASN A 17 1.81 -16.34 -11.35
N ALA A 18 2.74 -16.88 -12.14
CA ALA A 18 4.15 -16.97 -11.76
C ALA A 18 4.77 -15.57 -11.65
N ALA A 19 4.44 -14.67 -12.58
CA ALA A 19 4.93 -13.29 -12.55
C ALA A 19 4.40 -12.53 -11.34
N GLU A 20 3.11 -12.70 -11.03
CA GLU A 20 2.49 -12.09 -9.85
C GLU A 20 3.12 -12.62 -8.56
N ALA A 21 3.38 -13.92 -8.49
CA ALA A 21 4.03 -14.53 -7.34
C ALA A 21 5.46 -14.01 -7.16
N ALA A 22 6.19 -13.80 -8.27
CA ALA A 22 7.54 -13.25 -8.23
C ALA A 22 7.55 -11.81 -7.72
N VAL A 23 6.58 -10.98 -8.16
CA VAL A 23 6.44 -9.60 -7.69
C VAL A 23 6.10 -9.58 -6.19
N ALA A 24 5.19 -10.45 -5.76
CA ALA A 24 4.79 -10.54 -4.36
C ALA A 24 5.97 -10.98 -3.49
N ALA A 25 6.77 -11.94 -3.95
CA ALA A 25 7.96 -12.40 -3.24
C ALA A 25 9.01 -11.30 -3.12
N LYS A 26 9.22 -10.53 -4.18
CA LYS A 26 10.15 -9.38 -4.18
C LYS A 26 9.68 -8.32 -3.20
N LYS A 27 8.39 -8.01 -3.21
CA LYS A 27 7.81 -7.02 -2.31
C LYS A 27 7.95 -7.47 -0.85
N GLN A 28 7.73 -8.75 -0.55
CA GLN A 28 7.89 -9.29 0.80
C GLN A 28 9.36 -9.21 1.25
N LEU A 29 10.29 -9.55 0.36
CA LEU A 29 11.72 -9.45 0.64
C LEU A 29 12.11 -8.01 0.99
N LEU A 30 11.65 -7.05 0.20
CA LEU A 30 11.91 -5.63 0.44
C LEU A 30 11.29 -5.17 1.76
N ASP A 31 10.06 -5.61 2.05
CA ASP A 31 9.40 -5.29 3.31
C ASP A 31 10.19 -5.82 4.51
N ASP A 32 10.67 -7.06 4.43
CA ASP A 32 11.44 -7.71 5.50
C ASP A 32 12.78 -7.00 5.74
N MET A 33 13.36 -6.37 4.73
CA MET A 33 14.61 -5.62 4.83
C MET A 33 14.39 -4.18 5.30
N ILE A 34 13.35 -3.54 4.80
CA ILE A 34 13.12 -2.10 4.98
C ILE A 34 12.42 -1.79 6.30
N ARG A 35 11.39 -2.57 6.65
CA ARG A 35 10.58 -2.31 7.83
C ARG A 35 11.40 -2.22 9.12
N PRO A 36 12.33 -3.16 9.41
CA PRO A 36 13.14 -3.04 10.63
C PRO A 36 14.01 -1.78 10.67
N VAL A 37 14.50 -1.32 9.52
CA VAL A 37 15.33 -0.09 9.44
C VAL A 37 14.48 1.12 9.80
N VAL A 38 13.28 1.24 9.22
CA VAL A 38 12.36 2.35 9.48
C VAL A 38 11.95 2.35 10.96
N GLU A 39 11.58 1.19 11.48
CA GLU A 39 11.16 1.05 12.88
C GLU A 39 12.29 1.32 13.87
N GLY A 40 13.51 0.92 13.50
CA GLY A 40 14.70 1.18 14.30
C GLY A 40 15.06 2.66 14.40
N LEU A 41 14.63 3.46 13.42
CA LEU A 41 14.81 4.91 13.44
C LEU A 41 13.68 5.64 14.19
N GLY A 42 12.68 4.91 14.67
CA GLY A 42 11.59 5.46 15.46
C GLY A 42 10.32 5.77 14.69
N PHE A 43 10.23 5.31 13.44
CA PHE A 43 9.06 5.58 12.59
C PHE A 43 8.26 4.30 12.34
N GLU A 44 7.03 4.46 11.88
CA GLU A 44 6.21 3.36 11.39
C GLU A 44 6.38 3.27 9.88
N CYS A 45 6.65 2.08 9.38
CA CYS A 45 6.66 1.83 7.93
C CYS A 45 5.20 1.63 7.49
N TRP A 46 4.62 2.69 6.91
CA TRP A 46 3.23 2.66 6.50
C TRP A 46 3.01 1.76 5.31
N GLY A 47 3.88 1.86 4.31
CA GLY A 47 3.75 1.02 3.12
C GLY A 47 4.93 1.14 2.20
N ILE A 48 5.05 0.16 1.32
CA ILE A 48 6.13 0.07 0.33
C ILE A 48 5.51 -0.16 -1.04
N ASP A 49 5.84 0.70 -2.00
CA ASP A 49 5.47 0.50 -3.40
C ASP A 49 6.72 0.19 -4.20
N TYR A 50 6.72 -0.94 -4.87
CA TYR A 50 7.80 -1.35 -5.77
C TYR A 50 7.22 -1.54 -7.16
N VAL A 51 7.73 -0.74 -8.10
CA VAL A 51 7.29 -0.79 -9.50
C VAL A 51 8.51 -1.01 -10.38
N SER A 52 8.51 -2.12 -11.11
CA SER A 52 9.58 -2.43 -12.06
C SER A 52 9.16 -1.96 -13.46
N GLN A 53 9.98 -1.12 -14.08
CA GLN A 53 9.72 -0.58 -15.40
C GLN A 53 10.94 -0.85 -16.29
N GLY A 54 11.00 -2.05 -16.85
CA GLY A 54 12.10 -2.45 -17.71
C GLY A 54 13.43 -2.47 -16.97
N LYS A 55 14.38 -1.63 -17.40
CA LYS A 55 15.71 -1.57 -16.80
C LYS A 55 15.77 -0.68 -15.56
N HIS A 56 14.70 0.06 -15.29
CA HIS A 56 14.65 0.99 -14.17
C HIS A 56 13.47 0.61 -13.26
N SER A 57 13.70 0.70 -11.96
CA SER A 57 12.66 0.40 -10.96
C SER A 57 12.45 1.61 -10.06
N MET A 58 11.26 1.71 -9.47
CA MET A 58 10.96 2.72 -8.47
C MET A 58 10.59 2.03 -7.16
N LEU A 59 11.25 2.43 -6.09
CA LEU A 59 10.96 1.95 -4.73
C LEU A 59 10.54 3.17 -3.91
N ARG A 60 9.29 3.16 -3.47
CA ARG A 60 8.74 4.26 -2.67
C ARG A 60 8.35 3.74 -1.30
N ILE A 61 8.85 4.41 -0.27
CA ILE A 61 8.63 4.03 1.13
C ILE A 61 7.82 5.14 1.78
N TYR A 62 6.70 4.77 2.41
CA TYR A 62 5.88 5.70 3.17
C TYR A 62 6.15 5.49 4.65
N ILE A 63 6.55 6.55 5.34
CA ILE A 63 6.83 6.50 6.78
C ILE A 63 5.85 7.40 7.53
N GLU A 64 5.49 6.97 8.74
CA GLU A 64 4.55 7.70 9.60
C GLU A 64 5.13 7.79 11.01
N SER A 65 4.70 8.80 11.74
CA SER A 65 5.03 8.89 13.15
C SER A 65 4.33 7.78 13.93
N LYS A 66 5.00 7.19 14.89
CA LYS A 66 4.40 6.16 15.75
C LYS A 66 3.25 6.73 16.59
N ASP A 67 3.29 8.03 16.85
CA ASP A 67 2.28 8.72 17.65
C ASP A 67 1.10 9.29 16.83
N ALA A 68 1.11 9.08 15.52
CA ALA A 68 0.10 9.66 14.63
C ALA A 68 -1.33 9.17 14.90
N GLY A 69 -1.47 8.03 15.57
CA GLY A 69 -2.78 7.49 15.95
C GLY A 69 -3.39 8.10 17.21
N GLU A 70 -2.60 8.80 18.02
CA GLU A 70 -3.06 9.38 19.28
C GLU A 70 -3.33 10.88 19.18
N LEU A 71 -2.90 11.49 18.08
CA LEU A 71 -2.96 12.94 17.93
C LEU A 71 -4.04 13.40 16.95
N SER A 72 -5.28 13.19 17.32
CA SER A 72 -6.35 14.07 16.88
C SER A 72 -6.50 15.20 17.91
N GLU A 73 -5.39 15.63 18.51
CA GLU A 73 -5.42 16.84 19.29
C GLU A 73 -5.37 18.01 18.32
N VAL A 74 -6.52 18.60 18.12
CA VAL A 74 -6.64 19.91 17.50
C VAL A 74 -5.80 20.83 18.38
N GLY A 75 -4.70 21.32 17.86
CA GLY A 75 -3.90 22.31 18.57
C GLY A 75 -4.78 23.51 18.92
N GLU A 76 -4.39 24.24 19.94
CA GLU A 76 -5.12 25.42 20.42
C GLU A 76 -5.31 26.47 19.30
N ASP A 77 -4.58 26.33 18.18
CA ASP A 77 -4.68 27.22 17.01
C ASP A 77 -5.64 26.71 15.93
N GLY A 78 -6.35 25.59 16.18
CA GLY A 78 -7.36 25.05 15.26
C GLY A 78 -6.81 24.41 14.00
N LYS A 79 -5.49 24.20 13.92
CA LYS A 79 -4.87 23.53 12.78
C LYS A 79 -4.64 22.06 13.08
N GLU A 80 -5.16 21.21 12.21
CA GLU A 80 -4.79 19.79 12.22
C GLU A 80 -3.30 19.71 11.92
N ARG A 81 -2.56 19.15 12.84
CA ARG A 81 -1.14 18.87 12.58
C ARG A 81 -1.09 17.74 11.55
N GLU A 82 -0.66 18.08 10.37
CA GLU A 82 -0.29 17.09 9.36
C GLU A 82 0.73 16.12 9.99
N SER A 83 0.78 14.90 9.49
CA SER A 83 1.68 13.85 10.00
C SER A 83 2.96 14.46 10.55
N GLY A 84 3.36 14.04 11.73
CA GLY A 84 4.55 14.57 12.38
C GLY A 84 5.88 14.25 11.66
N ILE A 85 5.81 13.90 10.38
CA ILE A 85 6.98 13.56 9.56
C ILE A 85 7.48 14.82 8.87
N GLU A 86 8.74 15.13 9.10
CA GLU A 86 9.42 16.27 8.47
C GLU A 86 10.36 15.79 7.35
N LEU A 87 10.79 16.71 6.53
CA LEU A 87 11.72 16.42 5.43
C LEU A 87 13.01 15.76 5.93
N GLY A 88 13.53 16.25 7.06
CA GLY A 88 14.72 15.69 7.69
C GLY A 88 14.57 14.23 8.08
N ASP A 89 13.34 13.83 8.47
CA ASP A 89 13.05 12.44 8.81
C ASP A 89 13.15 11.55 7.57
N CYS A 90 12.58 12.02 6.46
CA CYS A 90 12.65 11.31 5.18
C CYS A 90 14.09 11.16 4.70
N GLU A 91 14.89 12.21 4.87
CA GLU A 91 16.32 12.19 4.51
C GLU A 91 17.09 11.18 5.37
N ALA A 92 16.83 11.16 6.67
CA ALA A 92 17.49 10.23 7.60
C ALA A 92 17.18 8.79 7.24
N VAL A 93 15.92 8.49 6.97
CA VAL A 93 15.48 7.15 6.56
C VAL A 93 16.08 6.79 5.21
N SER A 94 16.08 7.72 4.28
CA SER A 94 16.63 7.51 2.94
C SER A 94 18.11 7.15 2.98
N UNK A 95 18.69 7.70 3.67
CA UNK A 95 20.00 7.51 3.84
C UNK A 95 20.37 6.24 4.36
N GLN A 96 19.74 5.93 5.42
CA GLN A 96 19.95 4.63 6.06
C GLN A 96 19.54 3.46 5.15
N LEU A 97 18.40 3.60 4.48
CA LEU A 97 17.92 2.57 3.53
C LEU A 97 18.86 2.40 2.34
N SER A 98 19.41 3.50 1.81
CA SER A 98 20.37 3.43 0.72
C SER A 98 21.57 2.55 1.08
N ALA A 99 22.08 2.70 2.30
CA ALA A 99 23.21 1.91 2.78
C ALA A 99 22.87 0.42 2.85
N VAL A 100 21.69 0.08 3.38
CA VAL A 100 21.23 -1.30 3.49
C VAL A 100 21.01 -1.92 2.09
N LEU A 101 20.37 -1.17 1.21
CA LEU A 101 20.06 -1.64 -0.14
C LEU A 101 21.33 -1.84 -0.98
N ASP A 102 22.37 -1.00 -0.76
CA ASP A 102 23.64 -1.16 -1.43
C ASP A 102 24.35 -2.45 -1.01
N VAL A 103 24.30 -2.77 0.28
CA VAL A 103 24.97 -3.98 0.83
C VAL A 103 24.20 -5.24 0.40
N GLU A 104 22.89 -5.26 0.57
CA GLU A 104 22.06 -6.44 0.31
C GLU A 104 21.74 -6.62 -1.18
N ASP A 105 21.74 -5.54 -1.94
CA ASP A 105 21.55 -5.52 -3.40
C ASP A 105 20.34 -6.35 -3.87
N PRO A 106 19.14 -6.08 -3.34
CA PRO A 106 17.96 -6.91 -3.66
C PRO A 106 17.32 -6.57 -5.00
N ILE A 107 17.64 -5.43 -5.60
CA ILE A 107 17.01 -4.95 -6.83
C ILE A 107 18.05 -4.99 -7.96
N SER A 108 17.75 -5.75 -9.01
CA SER A 108 18.57 -5.81 -10.21
C SER A 108 18.38 -4.54 -11.05
N GLY A 109 19.48 -3.98 -11.52
CA GLY A 109 19.44 -2.80 -12.38
C GLY A 109 19.31 -1.51 -11.58
N ASP A 110 19.03 -0.44 -12.29
CA ASP A 110 18.91 0.89 -11.69
C ASP A 110 17.57 1.07 -11.01
N TYR A 111 17.55 1.79 -9.91
CA TYR A 111 16.30 2.10 -9.22
C TYR A 111 16.35 3.50 -8.60
N THR A 112 15.18 4.07 -8.41
CA THR A 112 15.01 5.33 -7.69
C THR A 112 14.37 5.01 -6.33
N LEU A 113 14.99 5.52 -5.26
CA LEU A 113 14.45 5.39 -3.90
C LEU A 113 13.79 6.71 -3.51
N GLU A 114 12.52 6.64 -3.11
CA GLU A 114 11.77 7.79 -2.59
C GLU A 114 11.24 7.45 -1.20
N VAL A 115 11.41 8.38 -0.25
CA VAL A 115 10.86 8.25 1.09
C VAL A 115 9.95 9.45 1.33
N SER A 116 8.74 9.20 1.79
CA SER A 116 7.71 10.25 1.95
C SER A 116 6.75 9.90 3.07
N SER A 117 5.98 10.88 3.52
CA SER A 117 4.83 10.63 4.37
C SER A 117 3.65 10.16 3.48
N PRO A 118 2.66 9.45 4.07
CA PRO A 118 1.54 8.94 3.27
C PRO A 118 0.60 10.02 2.70
N GLY A 119 0.47 11.16 3.38
CA GLY A 119 -0.42 12.23 2.95
C GLY A 119 -1.88 11.99 3.36
N MET A 120 -2.77 12.89 2.93
CA MET A 120 -4.20 12.83 3.25
C MET A 120 -4.94 11.79 2.43
N ASP A 121 -4.52 11.58 1.19
CA ASP A 121 -5.09 10.59 0.27
C ASP A 121 -4.31 9.28 0.31
N ARG A 122 -3.86 8.90 1.48
CA ARG A 122 -2.94 7.78 1.68
C ARG A 122 -3.48 6.45 1.17
N ALA A 123 -2.59 5.61 0.68
CA ALA A 123 -2.92 4.24 0.30
C ALA A 123 -3.05 3.37 1.54
N LEU A 124 -3.93 2.37 1.47
CA LEU A 124 -4.15 1.41 2.55
C LEU A 124 -3.58 0.06 2.12
N TYR A 125 -2.73 -0.53 2.95
CA TYR A 125 -2.00 -1.75 2.61
C TYR A 125 -2.39 -2.96 3.44
N GLU A 126 -2.80 -2.75 4.69
CA GLU A 126 -3.05 -3.83 5.67
C GLU A 126 -4.42 -3.67 6.32
N LEU A 127 -4.94 -4.76 6.88
CA LEU A 127 -6.22 -4.73 7.60
C LEU A 127 -6.24 -3.67 8.70
N ALA A 128 -5.11 -3.50 9.41
CA ALA A 128 -4.99 -2.50 10.47
C ALA A 128 -5.23 -1.09 9.95
N HIS A 129 -4.83 -0.81 8.71
CA HIS A 129 -5.07 0.50 8.08
C HIS A 129 -6.56 0.75 7.87
N TYR A 130 -7.29 -0.27 7.42
CA TYR A 130 -8.74 -0.16 7.19
C TYR A 130 -9.48 0.05 8.51
N GLU A 131 -9.07 -0.63 9.56
CA GLU A 131 -9.67 -0.46 10.89
C GLU A 131 -9.42 0.95 11.43
N ARG A 132 -8.20 1.45 11.24
CA ARG A 132 -7.77 2.79 11.70
C ARG A 132 -8.54 3.91 11.02
N PHE A 133 -8.90 3.75 9.75
CA PHE A 133 -9.61 4.77 8.96
C PHE A 133 -11.10 4.49 8.79
N LYS A 134 -11.66 3.70 9.68
CA LYS A 134 -13.10 3.47 9.74
C LYS A 134 -13.88 4.78 9.79
N GLY A 135 -14.88 4.92 8.94
CA GLY A 135 -15.70 6.13 8.81
C GLY A 135 -15.27 7.06 7.69
N HIS A 136 -14.07 6.87 7.13
CA HIS A 136 -13.58 7.70 6.03
C HIS A 136 -14.08 7.18 4.69
N HIS A 137 -14.11 8.05 3.69
CA HIS A 137 -14.39 7.64 2.31
C HIS A 137 -13.16 6.98 1.72
N VAL A 138 -13.37 5.89 0.99
CA VAL A 138 -12.29 5.10 0.41
C VAL A 138 -12.63 4.77 -1.04
N ALA A 139 -11.61 4.80 -1.90
CA ALA A 139 -11.69 4.31 -3.27
C ALA A 139 -10.82 3.08 -3.36
N LEU A 140 -11.33 2.01 -3.95
CA LEU A 140 -10.56 0.78 -4.07
C LEU A 140 -10.75 0.13 -5.45
N LYS A 141 -9.74 -0.65 -5.82
CA LYS A 141 -9.72 -1.41 -7.06
C LYS A 141 -9.45 -2.87 -6.71
N LEU A 142 -10.29 -3.75 -7.21
CA LEU A 142 -10.15 -5.19 -6.97
C LEU A 142 -9.22 -5.82 -7.99
N ARG A 143 -8.54 -6.89 -7.59
CA ARG A 143 -7.70 -7.69 -8.49
C ARG A 143 -8.55 -8.38 -9.55
N MET A 144 -9.73 -8.87 -9.14
CA MET A 144 -10.67 -9.53 -10.04
C MET A 144 -12.04 -8.85 -9.95
N PRO A 145 -12.78 -8.77 -11.06
CA PRO A 145 -14.09 -8.10 -11.03
C PRO A 145 -15.07 -8.79 -10.09
N PHE A 146 -15.86 -8.00 -9.38
CA PHE A 146 -17.00 -8.45 -8.60
C PHE A 146 -18.26 -7.94 -9.32
N GLU A 147 -19.06 -8.86 -9.82
CA GLU A 147 -20.25 -8.55 -10.62
C GLU A 147 -19.92 -7.62 -11.81
N GLY A 148 -18.77 -7.89 -12.46
CA GLY A 148 -18.33 -7.16 -13.64
C GLY A 148 -17.68 -5.81 -13.33
N ARG A 149 -17.38 -5.53 -12.08
CA ARG A 149 -16.91 -4.21 -11.63
C ARG A 149 -15.69 -4.38 -10.74
N ARG A 150 -14.63 -3.61 -11.03
CA ARG A 150 -13.38 -3.66 -10.26
C ARG A 150 -13.20 -2.46 -9.35
N LYS A 151 -13.79 -1.30 -9.69
CA LYS A 151 -13.61 -0.05 -8.94
C LYS A 151 -14.84 0.22 -8.07
N PHE A 152 -14.59 0.48 -6.79
CA PHE A 152 -15.63 0.81 -5.83
C PHE A 152 -15.21 2.03 -5.03
N SER A 153 -16.18 2.85 -4.66
CA SER A 153 -15.94 4.03 -3.84
C SER A 153 -17.10 4.18 -2.86
N GLY A 154 -16.78 4.34 -1.59
CA GLY A 154 -17.81 4.43 -0.56
C GLY A 154 -17.22 4.72 0.81
N VAL A 155 -18.04 4.52 1.84
CA VAL A 155 -17.65 4.75 3.22
C VAL A 155 -17.09 3.44 3.80
N LEU A 156 -15.90 3.54 4.38
CA LEU A 156 -15.26 2.40 5.04
C LEU A 156 -15.94 2.16 6.37
N LYS A 157 -16.59 1.01 6.51
CA LYS A 157 -17.34 0.65 7.72
C LYS A 157 -16.51 -0.11 8.73
N GLY A 158 -15.38 -0.64 8.33
CA GLY A 158 -14.49 -1.39 9.21
C GLY A 158 -14.04 -2.69 8.61
N VAL A 159 -13.71 -3.63 9.47
CA VAL A 159 -13.14 -4.93 9.10
C VAL A 159 -13.90 -6.03 9.85
N GLU A 160 -14.18 -7.13 9.18
CA GLU A 160 -14.73 -8.34 9.78
C GLU A 160 -13.89 -9.53 9.35
N GLY A 161 -13.12 -10.10 10.29
CA GLY A 161 -12.15 -11.14 9.96
C GLY A 161 -11.05 -10.58 9.06
N SER A 162 -10.89 -11.12 7.87
CA SER A 162 -9.95 -10.64 6.87
C SER A 162 -10.66 -9.87 5.75
N ASP A 163 -11.92 -9.51 5.94
CA ASP A 163 -12.74 -8.79 4.96
C ASP A 163 -12.88 -7.32 5.34
N VAL A 164 -12.81 -6.47 4.33
CA VAL A 164 -13.01 -5.03 4.46
C VAL A 164 -14.47 -4.73 4.10
N ILE A 165 -15.15 -3.98 4.97
CA ILE A 165 -16.56 -3.62 4.78
C ILE A 165 -16.66 -2.21 4.25
N VAL A 166 -17.25 -2.06 3.05
CA VAL A 166 -17.42 -0.76 2.39
C VAL A 166 -18.90 -0.58 2.05
N GLN A 167 -19.44 0.56 2.44
CA GLN A 167 -20.84 0.91 2.10
C GLN A 167 -20.83 1.79 0.85
N VAL A 168 -21.44 1.28 -0.22
CA VAL A 168 -21.62 2.02 -1.47
C VAL A 168 -23.13 2.28 -1.61
N ASP A 169 -23.52 3.55 -1.53
CA ASP A 169 -24.93 3.97 -1.51
C ASP A 169 -25.66 3.30 -0.33
N THR A 170 -26.59 2.38 -0.57
CA THR A 170 -27.37 1.71 0.46
C THR A 170 -26.90 0.27 0.70
N GLU A 171 -25.91 -0.21 -0.03
CA GLU A 171 -25.43 -1.58 0.06
C GLU A 171 -24.08 -1.66 0.75
N GLU A 172 -23.89 -2.68 1.58
CA GLU A 172 -22.61 -2.99 2.17
C GLU A 172 -21.96 -4.15 1.41
N PHE A 173 -20.70 -3.99 1.07
CA PHE A 173 -19.91 -4.99 0.39
C PHE A 173 -18.78 -5.45 1.31
N LEU A 174 -18.51 -6.76 1.28
CA LEU A 174 -17.38 -7.35 1.99
C LEU A 174 -16.35 -7.78 0.94
N PHE A 175 -15.16 -7.18 1.00
CA PHE A 175 -14.08 -7.50 0.10
C PHE A 175 -12.93 -8.12 0.89
N PRO A 176 -12.48 -9.34 0.52
CA PRO A 176 -11.28 -9.88 1.15
C PRO A 176 -10.09 -8.93 0.90
N VAL A 177 -9.31 -8.66 1.94
CA VAL A 177 -8.19 -7.73 1.82
C VAL A 177 -7.21 -8.19 0.73
N GLU A 178 -7.05 -9.50 0.58
CA GLU A 178 -6.19 -10.09 -0.45
C GLU A 178 -6.71 -9.85 -1.86
N GLY A 179 -8.00 -9.60 -2.02
CA GLY A 179 -8.64 -9.32 -3.30
C GLY A 179 -8.56 -7.87 -3.71
N ILE A 180 -8.08 -7.00 -2.84
CA ILE A 180 -7.95 -5.57 -3.12
C ILE A 180 -6.55 -5.31 -3.70
N GLU A 181 -6.50 -4.84 -4.96
CA GLU A 181 -5.25 -4.49 -5.62
C GLU A 181 -4.70 -3.17 -5.09
N LYS A 182 -5.58 -2.19 -4.91
CA LYS A 182 -5.20 -0.85 -4.48
C LYS A 182 -6.39 -0.20 -3.77
N ALA A 183 -6.10 0.51 -2.68
CA ALA A 183 -7.11 1.31 -1.99
C ALA A 183 -6.46 2.56 -1.43
N ASN A 184 -7.21 3.65 -1.41
CA ASN A 184 -6.73 4.89 -0.82
C ASN A 184 -7.89 5.69 -0.24
N ILE A 185 -7.56 6.51 0.75
CA ILE A 185 -8.50 7.44 1.38
C ILE A 185 -8.86 8.53 0.37
N VAL A 186 -10.13 8.89 0.32
CA VAL A 186 -10.61 10.02 -0.47
C VAL A 186 -10.97 11.14 0.50
N PRO A 187 -10.14 12.20 0.59
CA PRO A 187 -10.44 13.30 1.51
C PRO A 187 -11.75 13.98 1.15
N GLN A 188 -12.54 14.34 2.18
CA GLN A 188 -13.80 15.06 2.00
C GLN A 188 -13.58 16.49 2.44
N PHE A 189 -13.84 17.41 1.56
CA PHE A 189 -13.74 18.85 1.82
C PHE A 189 -15.14 19.46 1.82
N ASP A 190 -15.51 20.09 2.94
CA ASP A 190 -16.80 20.80 3.07
C ASP A 190 -16.67 22.25 2.62
#